data_72d184a06273da04392b4a2a165dfddb
#
_entry.id   72d184a06273da04392b4a2a165dfddb
#
_cell.length_a   1.000
_cell.length_b   1.000
_cell.length_c   1.000
_cell.angle_alpha   90.00
_cell.angle_beta   90.00
_cell.angle_gamma   90.00
#
_symmetry.space_group_name_H-M   'P 1'
#
loop_
_entity.id
_entity.type
_entity.pdbx_description
1 polymer ?
#
loop_
_entity_poly.entity_id
_entity_poly.type
_entity_poly.pdbx_seq_one_letter_code
_entity_poly.pdbx_strand_id
1 'polypeptide(L)'
;MAKLIVIDGLDGSGKATQTELLKQYLEKEKQYKVYKISFPDYESDSSAPVKMYLNGELGSDPETLNPYMCSTFYAVDRAIQYVKNIKAMMSEGDNVIVLADRYLSANIIHQGAKLKDEFKRHSFYAWDYEFETKLIGIPQEDATIILSVPVEVSQKLMSHRYNNDESKKDIHESNIKYLEDCYFAATDACEYLRSKGYRWEMIKCETCNEQGDPVGIKSIDEIHKEIIQKLKEMSLI
;
A
#
# COMPACT_ATOMS: atom_id res chain seq x y z
N MET A 1 15.46 -12.58 12.26
CA MET A 1 14.58 -12.93 11.10
C MET A 1 14.56 -11.76 10.14
N ALA A 2 14.44 -12.02 8.85
CA ALA A 2 14.24 -10.96 7.84
C ALA A 2 13.04 -10.10 8.22
N LYS A 3 13.05 -8.84 7.79
CA LYS A 3 11.96 -7.89 8.04
C LYS A 3 11.17 -7.66 6.76
N LEU A 4 9.85 -7.51 6.88
CA LEU A 4 8.95 -7.13 5.80
C LEU A 4 8.42 -5.71 6.06
N ILE A 5 8.84 -4.76 5.22
CA ILE A 5 8.43 -3.35 5.32
C ILE A 5 7.59 -2.99 4.10
N VAL A 6 6.46 -2.35 4.32
CA VAL A 6 5.52 -1.97 3.27
C VAL A 6 5.50 -0.46 3.10
N ILE A 7 5.55 0.00 1.86
CA ILE A 7 5.22 1.37 1.45
C ILE A 7 3.94 1.32 0.64
N ASP A 8 2.91 2.02 1.07
CA ASP A 8 1.63 2.07 0.37
C ASP A 8 1.04 3.49 0.33
N GLY A 9 -0.08 3.66 -0.29
CA GLY A 9 -0.81 4.91 -0.51
C GLY A 9 -1.56 4.89 -1.83
N LEU A 10 -2.29 5.93 -2.14
CA LEU A 10 -3.04 6.05 -3.40
C LEU A 10 -2.10 6.10 -4.62
N ASP A 11 -2.64 5.83 -5.79
CA ASP A 11 -1.87 5.96 -7.03
C ASP A 11 -1.45 7.42 -7.25
N GLY A 12 -0.22 7.60 -7.73
CA GLY A 12 0.38 8.93 -7.80
C GLY A 12 0.97 9.47 -6.49
N SER A 13 0.92 8.75 -5.36
CA SER A 13 1.50 9.21 -4.09
C SER A 13 3.03 9.16 -4.00
N GLY A 14 3.72 8.67 -5.02
CA GLY A 14 5.18 8.57 -5.04
C GLY A 14 5.74 7.28 -4.43
N LYS A 15 4.92 6.27 -4.15
CA LYS A 15 5.33 4.97 -3.57
C LYS A 15 6.56 4.37 -4.24
N ALA A 16 6.50 4.18 -5.54
CA ALA A 16 7.58 3.54 -6.30
C ALA A 16 8.91 4.29 -6.17
N THR A 17 8.87 5.63 -6.18
CA THR A 17 10.05 6.48 -6.00
C THR A 17 10.61 6.32 -4.59
N GLN A 18 9.75 6.39 -3.57
CA GLN A 18 10.19 6.28 -2.18
C GLN A 18 10.68 4.86 -1.83
N THR A 19 10.05 3.83 -2.39
CA THR A 19 10.51 2.45 -2.25
C THR A 19 11.91 2.27 -2.84
N GLU A 20 12.18 2.84 -4.01
CA GLU A 20 13.49 2.76 -4.64
C GLU A 20 14.57 3.51 -3.85
N LEU A 21 14.27 4.72 -3.37
CA LEU A 21 15.18 5.50 -2.53
C LEU A 21 15.46 4.79 -1.20
N LEU A 22 14.43 4.23 -0.57
CA LEU A 22 14.59 3.48 0.66
C LEU A 22 15.44 2.23 0.47
N LYS A 23 15.26 1.49 -0.62
CA LYS A 23 16.12 0.38 -0.99
C LYS A 23 17.58 0.81 -1.06
N GLN A 24 17.87 1.87 -1.82
CA GLN A 24 19.24 2.37 -1.98
C GLN A 24 19.86 2.80 -0.64
N TYR A 25 19.09 3.47 0.22
CA TYR A 25 19.55 3.85 1.55
C TYR A 25 19.87 2.63 2.42
N LEU A 26 18.99 1.64 2.45
CA LEU A 26 19.16 0.43 3.25
C LEU A 26 20.36 -0.40 2.79
N GLU A 27 20.60 -0.48 1.48
CA GLU A 27 21.75 -1.21 0.93
C GLU A 27 23.08 -0.47 1.18
N LYS A 28 23.14 0.84 0.91
CA LYS A 28 24.39 1.61 0.97
C LYS A 28 24.77 2.02 2.39
N GLU A 29 23.81 2.58 3.14
CA GLU A 29 24.09 3.19 4.45
C GLU A 29 23.93 2.20 5.61
N LYS A 30 23.11 1.18 5.42
CA LYS A 30 22.78 0.19 6.46
C LYS A 30 23.28 -1.21 6.16
N GLN A 31 23.78 -1.45 4.95
CA GLN A 31 24.35 -2.74 4.50
C GLN A 31 23.38 -3.92 4.59
N TYR A 32 22.06 -3.66 4.52
CA TYR A 32 21.08 -4.73 4.41
C TYR A 32 21.09 -5.31 3.00
N LYS A 33 20.78 -6.60 2.88
CA LYS A 33 20.37 -7.21 1.62
C LYS A 33 18.87 -6.89 1.43
N VAL A 34 18.51 -6.15 0.38
CA VAL A 34 17.14 -5.70 0.16
C VAL A 34 16.54 -6.38 -1.05
N TYR A 35 15.43 -7.07 -0.85
CA TYR A 35 14.56 -7.56 -1.91
C TYR A 35 13.38 -6.62 -2.08
N LYS A 36 13.17 -6.12 -3.29
CA LYS A 36 12.01 -5.31 -3.63
C LYS A 36 10.96 -6.19 -4.29
N ILE A 37 9.74 -6.14 -3.76
CA ILE A 37 8.56 -6.80 -4.31
C ILE A 37 7.46 -5.75 -4.55
N SER A 38 6.51 -6.06 -5.42
CA SER A 38 5.37 -5.18 -5.69
C SER A 38 4.11 -6.01 -5.88
N PHE A 39 2.98 -5.50 -5.42
CA PHE A 39 1.68 -6.12 -5.60
C PHE A 39 0.67 -5.13 -6.20
N PRO A 40 -0.17 -5.60 -7.16
CA PRO A 40 -0.15 -6.93 -7.78
C PRO A 40 1.13 -7.18 -8.59
N ASP A 41 1.56 -8.44 -8.68
CA ASP A 41 2.62 -8.84 -9.61
C ASP A 41 2.03 -9.05 -11.01
N TYR A 42 1.97 -7.97 -11.78
CA TYR A 42 1.36 -7.97 -13.10
C TYR A 42 2.09 -8.84 -14.14
N GLU A 43 3.35 -9.20 -13.89
CA GLU A 43 4.12 -10.08 -14.77
C GLU A 43 3.80 -11.57 -14.49
N SER A 44 3.16 -11.86 -13.37
CA SER A 44 2.78 -13.22 -12.98
C SER A 44 1.35 -13.57 -13.36
N ASP A 45 1.10 -14.84 -13.70
CA ASP A 45 -0.26 -15.38 -13.89
C ASP A 45 -1.07 -15.37 -12.59
N SER A 46 -0.41 -15.26 -11.43
CA SER A 46 -1.08 -15.16 -10.13
C SER A 46 -2.00 -13.96 -10.01
N SER A 47 -1.69 -12.87 -10.73
CA SER A 47 -2.49 -11.64 -10.75
C SER A 47 -3.62 -11.64 -11.79
N ALA A 48 -3.87 -12.73 -12.50
CA ALA A 48 -4.92 -12.80 -13.53
C ALA A 48 -6.31 -12.36 -13.00
N PRO A 49 -6.81 -12.82 -11.83
CA PRO A 49 -8.08 -12.35 -11.29
C PRO A 49 -8.08 -10.84 -10.98
N VAL A 50 -6.94 -10.30 -10.53
CA VAL A 50 -6.79 -8.86 -10.28
C VAL A 50 -6.88 -8.07 -11.59
N LYS A 51 -6.23 -8.53 -12.65
CA LYS A 51 -6.32 -7.91 -13.98
C LYS A 51 -7.76 -7.88 -14.51
N MET A 52 -8.48 -9.00 -14.41
CA MET A 52 -9.89 -9.07 -14.80
C MET A 52 -10.74 -8.05 -14.01
N TYR A 53 -10.50 -7.94 -12.71
CA TYR A 53 -11.21 -6.98 -11.86
C TYR A 53 -10.91 -5.53 -12.24
N LEU A 54 -9.64 -5.16 -12.35
CA LEU A 54 -9.22 -3.79 -12.66
C LEU A 54 -9.57 -3.35 -14.09
N ASN A 55 -9.60 -4.29 -15.04
CA ASN A 55 -10.07 -4.05 -16.41
C ASN A 55 -11.61 -3.90 -16.53
N GLY A 56 -12.34 -4.07 -15.42
CA GLY A 56 -13.78 -3.94 -15.41
C GLY A 56 -14.55 -5.14 -15.99
N GLU A 57 -13.89 -6.27 -16.21
CA GLU A 57 -14.53 -7.49 -16.75
C GLU A 57 -15.58 -8.09 -15.79
N LEU A 58 -15.45 -7.79 -14.48
CA LEU A 58 -16.40 -8.20 -13.45
C LEU A 58 -17.41 -7.11 -13.08
N GLY A 59 -17.33 -5.94 -13.72
CA GLY A 59 -18.14 -4.76 -13.49
C GLY A 59 -17.28 -3.50 -13.50
N SER A 60 -17.81 -2.41 -14.06
CA SER A 60 -17.06 -1.16 -14.26
C SER A 60 -17.06 -0.24 -13.03
N ASP A 61 -17.88 -0.52 -12.03
CA ASP A 61 -17.96 0.25 -10.79
C ASP A 61 -17.36 -0.57 -9.63
N PRO A 62 -16.22 -0.12 -9.06
CA PRO A 62 -15.55 -0.83 -7.98
C PRO A 62 -16.41 -0.97 -6.72
N GLU A 63 -17.38 -0.08 -6.48
CA GLU A 63 -18.22 -0.11 -5.29
C GLU A 63 -19.30 -1.20 -5.32
N THR A 64 -19.65 -1.72 -6.50
CA THR A 64 -20.71 -2.74 -6.65
C THR A 64 -20.28 -4.14 -6.25
N LEU A 65 -18.98 -4.43 -6.27
CA LEU A 65 -18.46 -5.76 -5.96
C LEU A 65 -18.14 -5.90 -4.46
N ASN A 66 -18.46 -7.07 -3.94
CA ASN A 66 -18.25 -7.40 -2.54
C ASN A 66 -16.76 -7.26 -2.15
N PRO A 67 -16.40 -6.44 -1.12
CA PRO A 67 -15.02 -6.19 -0.74
C PRO A 67 -14.27 -7.46 -0.32
N TYR A 68 -14.94 -8.38 0.38
CA TYR A 68 -14.35 -9.67 0.79
C TYR A 68 -13.97 -10.53 -0.41
N MET A 69 -14.86 -10.59 -1.41
CA MET A 69 -14.58 -11.31 -2.66
C MET A 69 -13.41 -10.68 -3.41
N CYS A 70 -13.40 -9.36 -3.58
CA CYS A 70 -12.32 -8.68 -4.29
C CYS A 70 -10.97 -8.86 -3.58
N SER A 71 -10.94 -8.84 -2.23
CA SER A 71 -9.72 -9.10 -1.46
C SER A 71 -9.11 -10.46 -1.77
N THR A 72 -9.93 -11.49 -2.05
CA THR A 72 -9.40 -12.82 -2.38
C THR A 72 -8.57 -12.83 -3.66
N PHE A 73 -8.86 -11.97 -4.63
CA PHE A 73 -8.10 -11.90 -5.88
C PHE A 73 -6.64 -11.48 -5.61
N TYR A 74 -6.46 -10.46 -4.77
CA TYR A 74 -5.15 -9.97 -4.36
C TYR A 74 -4.45 -10.93 -3.39
N ALA A 75 -5.21 -11.58 -2.50
CA ALA A 75 -4.67 -12.57 -1.58
C ALA A 75 -4.11 -13.79 -2.30
N VAL A 76 -4.73 -14.24 -3.39
CA VAL A 76 -4.21 -15.33 -4.25
C VAL A 76 -2.86 -14.95 -4.86
N ASP A 77 -2.72 -13.72 -5.38
CA ASP A 77 -1.45 -13.25 -5.93
C ASP A 77 -0.36 -13.26 -4.84
N ARG A 78 -0.63 -12.68 -3.66
CA ARG A 78 0.31 -12.66 -2.53
C ARG A 78 0.69 -14.07 -2.06
N ALA A 79 -0.28 -14.97 -1.94
CA ALA A 79 -0.05 -16.34 -1.50
C ALA A 79 0.87 -17.11 -2.46
N ILE A 80 0.64 -16.98 -3.77
CA ILE A 80 1.46 -17.63 -4.79
C ILE A 80 2.88 -17.05 -4.78
N GLN A 81 3.03 -15.73 -4.73
CA GLN A 81 4.33 -15.07 -4.66
C GLN A 81 5.08 -15.39 -3.36
N TYR A 82 4.36 -15.52 -2.24
CA TYR A 82 4.96 -15.97 -1.00
C TYR A 82 5.62 -17.34 -1.15
N VAL A 83 4.89 -18.32 -1.67
CA VAL A 83 5.39 -19.69 -1.84
C VAL A 83 6.54 -19.75 -2.85
N LYS A 84 6.42 -19.04 -3.97
CA LYS A 84 7.42 -19.07 -5.05
C LYS A 84 8.71 -18.35 -4.69
N ASN A 85 8.62 -17.19 -4.02
CA ASN A 85 9.72 -16.24 -3.93
C ASN A 85 9.98 -15.76 -2.49
N ILE A 86 8.96 -15.16 -1.83
CA ILE A 86 9.16 -14.38 -0.61
C ILE A 86 9.63 -15.24 0.55
N LYS A 87 9.11 -16.46 0.68
CA LYS A 87 9.51 -17.41 1.72
C LYS A 87 11.01 -17.69 1.70
N ALA A 88 11.58 -17.85 0.51
CA ALA A 88 13.02 -18.08 0.36
C ALA A 88 13.81 -16.83 0.77
N MET A 89 13.40 -15.63 0.30
CA MET A 89 14.03 -14.35 0.65
C MET A 89 14.04 -14.14 2.17
N MET A 90 12.93 -14.38 2.84
CA MET A 90 12.80 -14.20 4.30
C MET A 90 13.58 -15.24 5.12
N SER A 91 13.98 -16.36 4.51
CA SER A 91 14.76 -17.40 5.18
C SER A 91 16.27 -17.11 5.20
N GLU A 92 16.76 -16.09 4.49
CA GLU A 92 18.19 -15.80 4.37
C GLU A 92 18.84 -15.20 5.62
N GLY A 93 18.06 -14.74 6.59
CA GLY A 93 18.56 -14.25 7.87
C GLY A 93 18.09 -12.85 8.25
N ASP A 94 18.65 -12.32 9.33
CA ASP A 94 18.22 -11.05 9.95
C ASP A 94 18.80 -9.78 9.27
N ASN A 95 19.81 -9.95 8.42
CA ASN A 95 20.34 -8.85 7.60
C ASN A 95 19.59 -8.68 6.28
N VAL A 96 18.36 -9.20 6.19
CA VAL A 96 17.50 -9.12 4.99
C VAL A 96 16.29 -8.27 5.28
N ILE A 97 15.98 -7.38 4.33
CA ILE A 97 14.71 -6.64 4.30
C ILE A 97 13.99 -6.97 2.99
N VAL A 98 12.74 -7.42 3.11
CA VAL A 98 11.80 -7.48 1.99
C VAL A 98 11.01 -6.17 2.00
N LEU A 99 11.18 -5.37 0.98
CA LEU A 99 10.56 -4.07 0.83
C LEU A 99 9.43 -4.17 -0.20
N ALA A 100 8.20 -4.01 0.24
CA ALA A 100 7.02 -4.17 -0.59
C ALA A 100 6.45 -2.81 -1.02
N ASP A 101 6.25 -2.62 -2.32
CA ASP A 101 5.37 -1.59 -2.88
C ASP A 101 3.97 -2.20 -2.94
N ARG A 102 3.12 -1.85 -1.97
CA ARG A 102 1.84 -2.47 -1.62
C ARG A 102 1.99 -3.89 -1.04
N TYR A 103 1.06 -4.24 -0.21
CA TYR A 103 0.91 -5.57 0.39
C TYR A 103 -0.56 -5.79 0.80
N LEU A 104 -0.81 -6.35 1.98
CA LEU A 104 -2.13 -6.50 2.58
C LEU A 104 -2.82 -5.14 2.77
N SER A 105 -2.06 -4.09 3.08
CA SER A 105 -2.52 -2.71 3.20
C SER A 105 -3.36 -2.23 2.01
N ALA A 106 -3.08 -2.70 0.79
CA ALA A 106 -3.86 -2.33 -0.39
C ALA A 106 -5.32 -2.84 -0.30
N ASN A 107 -5.56 -4.05 0.24
CA ASN A 107 -6.92 -4.53 0.51
C ASN A 107 -7.60 -3.65 1.58
N ILE A 108 -6.89 -3.39 2.67
CA ILE A 108 -7.37 -2.56 3.79
C ILE A 108 -7.85 -1.19 3.27
N ILE A 109 -7.07 -0.55 2.43
CA ILE A 109 -7.40 0.77 1.86
C ILE A 109 -8.51 0.65 0.81
N HIS A 110 -8.27 -0.11 -0.26
CA HIS A 110 -9.14 -0.11 -1.44
C HIS A 110 -10.44 -0.88 -1.24
N GLN A 111 -10.43 -2.01 -0.55
CA GLN A 111 -11.66 -2.76 -0.31
C GLN A 111 -12.38 -2.25 0.95
N GLY A 112 -11.64 -1.78 1.96
CA GLY A 112 -12.19 -1.12 3.13
C GLY A 112 -12.98 0.14 2.80
N ALA A 113 -12.54 0.93 1.80
CA ALA A 113 -13.23 2.13 1.31
C ALA A 113 -14.68 1.89 0.87
N LYS A 114 -15.01 0.68 0.43
CA LYS A 114 -16.38 0.29 0.03
C LYS A 114 -17.33 0.18 1.23
N LEU A 115 -16.80 0.03 2.43
CA LEU A 115 -17.56 -0.14 3.67
C LEU A 115 -17.70 1.22 4.38
N LYS A 116 -18.82 1.89 4.19
CA LYS A 116 -19.06 3.25 4.73
C LYS A 116 -19.35 3.23 6.24
N ASP A 117 -19.87 2.12 6.76
CA ASP A 117 -20.07 1.91 8.19
C ASP A 117 -18.75 1.56 8.87
N GLU A 118 -18.38 2.30 9.91
CA GLU A 118 -17.09 2.17 10.63
C GLU A 118 -16.92 0.78 11.23
N PHE A 119 -17.96 0.24 11.90
CA PHE A 119 -17.90 -1.07 12.53
C PHE A 119 -17.67 -2.18 11.50
N LYS A 120 -18.35 -2.11 10.36
CA LYS A 120 -18.16 -3.07 9.25
C LYS A 120 -16.76 -2.95 8.67
N ARG A 121 -16.25 -1.73 8.52
CA ARG A 121 -14.91 -1.47 7.99
C ARG A 121 -13.83 -1.99 8.94
N HIS A 122 -13.93 -1.73 10.24
CA HIS A 122 -13.00 -2.27 11.23
C HIS A 122 -13.08 -3.80 11.33
N SER A 123 -14.28 -4.39 11.21
CA SER A 123 -14.45 -5.84 11.14
C SER A 123 -13.80 -6.43 9.90
N PHE A 124 -13.86 -5.73 8.78
CA PHE A 124 -13.18 -6.12 7.55
C PHE A 124 -11.64 -6.09 7.70
N TYR A 125 -11.08 -5.05 8.33
CA TYR A 125 -9.64 -4.98 8.59
C TYR A 125 -9.15 -6.18 9.44
N ALA A 126 -9.88 -6.49 10.50
CA ALA A 126 -9.55 -7.64 11.35
C ALA A 126 -9.66 -8.97 10.60
N TRP A 127 -10.69 -9.11 9.76
CA TRP A 127 -10.90 -10.29 8.93
C TRP A 127 -9.77 -10.46 7.90
N ASP A 128 -9.37 -9.41 7.19
CA ASP A 128 -8.37 -9.49 6.14
C ASP A 128 -6.99 -9.89 6.72
N TYR A 129 -6.62 -9.33 7.88
CA TYR A 129 -5.44 -9.75 8.62
C TYR A 129 -5.52 -11.23 9.05
N GLU A 130 -6.64 -11.66 9.62
CA GLU A 130 -6.81 -13.05 10.02
C GLU A 130 -6.77 -13.99 8.81
N PHE A 131 -7.49 -13.64 7.75
CA PHE A 131 -7.57 -14.42 6.52
C PHE A 131 -6.19 -14.61 5.89
N GLU A 132 -5.45 -13.54 5.68
CA GLU A 132 -4.18 -13.64 4.96
C GLU A 132 -3.04 -14.13 5.84
N THR A 133 -2.90 -13.62 7.07
CA THR A 133 -1.72 -13.95 7.89
C THR A 133 -1.88 -15.24 8.69
N LYS A 134 -3.10 -15.60 9.08
CA LYS A 134 -3.34 -16.81 9.89
C LYS A 134 -3.89 -17.98 9.07
N LEU A 135 -4.89 -17.75 8.21
CA LEU A 135 -5.54 -18.84 7.48
C LEU A 135 -4.76 -19.19 6.20
N ILE A 136 -4.35 -18.22 5.40
CA ILE A 136 -3.45 -18.44 4.24
C ILE A 136 -2.02 -18.65 4.71
N GLY A 137 -1.56 -17.90 5.73
CA GLY A 137 -0.25 -18.06 6.34
C GLY A 137 0.86 -17.27 5.63
N ILE A 138 0.54 -16.17 4.94
CA ILE A 138 1.58 -15.24 4.48
C ILE A 138 2.12 -14.44 5.68
N PRO A 139 3.36 -13.96 5.64
CA PRO A 139 3.95 -13.22 6.76
C PRO A 139 3.20 -11.90 6.98
N GLN A 140 2.97 -11.56 8.26
CA GLN A 140 2.57 -10.22 8.62
C GLN A 140 3.76 -9.28 8.44
N GLU A 141 3.50 -8.08 7.96
CA GLU A 141 4.51 -7.03 7.84
C GLU A 141 5.01 -6.53 9.21
N ASP A 142 6.28 -6.16 9.28
CA ASP A 142 6.89 -5.55 10.46
C ASP A 142 6.50 -4.07 10.59
N ALA A 143 6.25 -3.39 9.48
CA ALA A 143 5.69 -2.04 9.44
C ALA A 143 5.04 -1.73 8.09
N THR A 144 4.04 -0.86 8.12
CA THR A 144 3.43 -0.24 6.95
C THR A 144 3.54 1.28 7.05
N ILE A 145 4.11 1.91 6.02
CA ILE A 145 4.17 3.35 5.86
C ILE A 145 3.20 3.76 4.75
N ILE A 146 2.21 4.56 5.10
CA ILE A 146 1.23 5.09 4.15
C ILE A 146 1.64 6.50 3.72
N LEU A 147 1.84 6.69 2.42
CA LEU A 147 2.07 8.00 1.83
C LEU A 147 0.72 8.67 1.53
N SER A 148 0.38 9.65 2.34
CA SER A 148 -0.87 10.39 2.23
C SER A 148 -0.66 11.61 1.35
N VAL A 149 -1.32 11.61 0.18
CA VAL A 149 -1.33 12.72 -0.78
C VAL A 149 -2.79 13.06 -1.07
N PRO A 150 -3.20 14.34 -1.04
CA PRO A 150 -4.54 14.75 -1.42
C PRO A 150 -4.93 14.23 -2.81
N VAL A 151 -6.19 13.81 -2.97
CA VAL A 151 -6.66 13.15 -4.21
C VAL A 151 -6.43 14.02 -5.45
N GLU A 152 -6.66 15.33 -5.35
CA GLU A 152 -6.45 16.25 -6.47
C GLU A 152 -4.99 16.30 -6.92
N VAL A 153 -4.06 16.17 -5.98
CA VAL A 153 -2.62 16.14 -6.28
C VAL A 153 -2.23 14.81 -6.89
N SER A 154 -2.72 13.70 -6.32
CA SER A 154 -2.45 12.36 -6.86
C SER A 154 -2.96 12.23 -8.29
N GLN A 155 -4.15 12.76 -8.60
CA GLN A 155 -4.72 12.79 -9.95
C GLN A 155 -3.85 13.59 -10.93
N LYS A 156 -3.33 14.75 -10.52
CA LYS A 156 -2.40 15.54 -11.35
C LYS A 156 -1.12 14.77 -11.66
N LEU A 157 -0.55 14.11 -10.66
CA LEU A 157 0.67 13.31 -10.85
C LEU A 157 0.43 12.10 -11.76
N MET A 158 -0.73 11.44 -11.66
CA MET A 158 -1.12 10.35 -12.56
C MET A 158 -1.34 10.83 -14.00
N SER A 159 -2.04 11.96 -14.20
CA SER A 159 -2.23 12.53 -15.54
C SER A 159 -0.90 12.78 -16.24
N HIS A 160 0.10 13.29 -15.53
CA HIS A 160 1.45 13.44 -16.07
C HIS A 160 2.09 12.09 -16.46
N ARG A 161 1.92 11.04 -15.64
CA ARG A 161 2.42 9.69 -15.93
C ARG A 161 1.84 9.12 -17.23
N TYR A 162 0.56 9.35 -17.46
CA TYR A 162 -0.15 8.83 -18.64
C TYR A 162 -0.11 9.78 -19.83
N ASN A 163 0.64 10.87 -19.79
CA ASN A 163 0.66 11.93 -20.82
C ASN A 163 -0.75 12.48 -21.12
N ASN A 164 -1.57 12.62 -20.07
CA ASN A 164 -2.98 13.03 -20.12
C ASN A 164 -3.89 12.06 -20.90
N ASP A 165 -3.51 10.81 -21.05
CA ASP A 165 -4.33 9.77 -21.69
C ASP A 165 -5.19 9.07 -20.64
N GLU A 166 -6.42 9.57 -20.46
CA GLU A 166 -7.39 9.06 -19.47
C GLU A 166 -7.80 7.58 -19.74
N SER A 167 -7.62 7.08 -20.97
CA SER A 167 -7.98 5.69 -21.32
C SER A 167 -7.07 4.64 -20.66
N LYS A 168 -5.97 5.07 -20.07
CA LYS A 168 -5.02 4.21 -19.34
C LYS A 168 -5.35 4.01 -17.88
N LYS A 169 -6.31 4.77 -17.36
CA LYS A 169 -6.77 4.62 -15.97
C LYS A 169 -7.64 3.37 -15.83
N ASP A 170 -7.39 2.62 -14.77
CA ASP A 170 -8.26 1.50 -14.39
C ASP A 170 -9.56 1.99 -13.71
N ILE A 171 -10.42 1.04 -13.29
CA ILE A 171 -11.71 1.36 -12.67
C ILE A 171 -11.58 2.09 -11.32
N HIS A 172 -10.46 1.93 -10.61
CA HIS A 172 -10.18 2.63 -9.37
C HIS A 172 -9.71 4.06 -9.64
N GLU A 173 -8.73 4.21 -10.52
CA GLU A 173 -8.09 5.49 -10.84
C GLU A 173 -9.04 6.48 -11.51
N SER A 174 -10.06 6.00 -12.22
CA SER A 174 -11.06 6.81 -12.92
C SER A 174 -12.18 7.35 -12.02
N ASN A 175 -12.35 6.80 -10.80
CA ASN A 175 -13.43 7.17 -9.89
C ASN A 175 -12.92 8.05 -8.74
N ILE A 176 -13.03 9.38 -8.89
CA ILE A 176 -12.53 10.36 -7.91
C ILE A 176 -13.17 10.16 -6.53
N LYS A 177 -14.49 9.96 -6.48
CA LYS A 177 -15.19 9.73 -5.21
C LYS A 177 -14.68 8.48 -4.49
N TYR A 178 -14.44 7.42 -5.23
CA TYR A 178 -13.86 6.19 -4.68
C TYR A 178 -12.44 6.45 -4.14
N LEU A 179 -11.63 7.27 -4.80
CA LEU A 179 -10.30 7.64 -4.30
C LEU A 179 -10.38 8.49 -3.02
N GLU A 180 -11.37 9.38 -2.88
CA GLU A 180 -11.62 10.10 -1.62
C GLU A 180 -12.00 9.14 -0.49
N ASP A 181 -12.84 8.15 -0.77
CA ASP A 181 -13.18 7.09 0.18
C ASP A 181 -11.95 6.23 0.55
N CYS A 182 -11.06 5.96 -0.40
CA CYS A 182 -9.79 5.27 -0.14
C CYS A 182 -8.85 6.11 0.73
N TYR A 183 -8.77 7.41 0.49
CA TYR A 183 -7.99 8.32 1.33
C TYR A 183 -8.50 8.32 2.78
N PHE A 184 -9.82 8.40 2.95
CA PHE A 184 -10.46 8.29 4.26
C PHE A 184 -10.17 6.93 4.91
N ALA A 185 -10.36 5.82 4.18
CA ALA A 185 -10.10 4.47 4.67
C ALA A 185 -8.64 4.26 5.10
N ALA A 186 -7.68 4.86 4.38
CA ALA A 186 -6.26 4.82 4.75
C ALA A 186 -6.00 5.52 6.08
N THR A 187 -6.63 6.67 6.32
CA THR A 187 -6.51 7.41 7.58
C THR A 187 -7.11 6.62 8.74
N ASP A 188 -8.35 6.16 8.59
CA ASP A 188 -9.06 5.35 9.57
C ASP A 188 -8.31 4.04 9.89
N ALA A 189 -7.77 3.37 8.87
CA ALA A 189 -6.99 2.15 9.05
C ALA A 189 -5.71 2.41 9.87
N CYS A 190 -4.98 3.48 9.59
CA CYS A 190 -3.79 3.84 10.36
C CYS A 190 -4.13 4.04 11.85
N GLU A 191 -5.20 4.76 12.16
CA GLU A 191 -5.62 5.01 13.53
C GLU A 191 -6.08 3.72 14.23
N TYR A 192 -6.96 2.96 13.57
CA TYR A 192 -7.51 1.72 14.13
C TYR A 192 -6.42 0.66 14.34
N LEU A 193 -5.59 0.39 13.33
CA LEU A 193 -4.58 -0.67 13.41
C LEU A 193 -3.46 -0.32 14.40
N ARG A 194 -3.06 0.95 14.49
CA ARG A 194 -2.15 1.40 15.54
C ARG A 194 -2.73 1.15 16.94
N SER A 195 -4.03 1.41 17.13
CA SER A 195 -4.71 1.12 18.42
C SER A 195 -4.72 -0.37 18.76
N LYS A 196 -4.57 -1.25 17.78
CA LYS A 196 -4.45 -2.71 17.93
C LYS A 196 -3.01 -3.21 18.04
N GLY A 197 -2.02 -2.30 18.01
CA GLY A 197 -0.60 -2.63 18.18
C GLY A 197 0.13 -2.94 16.86
N TYR A 198 -0.49 -2.75 15.71
CA TYR A 198 0.20 -2.83 14.42
C TYR A 198 1.08 -1.58 14.21
N ARG A 199 2.21 -1.76 13.54
CA ARG A 199 3.12 -0.65 13.23
C ARG A 199 2.72 -0.01 11.90
N TRP A 200 1.65 0.75 11.92
CA TRP A 200 1.18 1.54 10.80
C TRP A 200 1.46 3.01 11.04
N GLU A 201 2.08 3.68 10.09
CA GLU A 201 2.34 5.12 10.15
C GLU A 201 1.91 5.80 8.85
N MET A 202 1.34 6.98 9.00
CA MET A 202 0.98 7.83 7.87
C MET A 202 1.96 8.99 7.77
N ILE A 203 2.52 9.19 6.58
CA ILE A 203 3.32 10.37 6.25
C ILE A 203 2.47 11.28 5.39
N LYS A 204 2.09 12.43 5.93
CA LYS A 204 1.44 13.49 5.17
C LYS A 204 2.44 14.12 4.22
N CYS A 205 2.21 13.95 2.93
CA CYS A 205 3.11 14.44 1.88
C CYS A 205 2.83 15.90 1.49
N GLU A 206 1.72 16.49 1.96
CA GLU A 206 1.42 17.91 1.78
C GLU A 206 2.19 18.79 2.76
N THR A 207 2.49 20.02 2.32
CA THR A 207 2.87 21.13 3.18
C THR A 207 1.63 21.96 3.50
N CYS A 208 1.51 22.43 4.75
CA CYS A 208 0.39 23.26 5.19
C CYS A 208 0.85 24.66 5.58
N ASN A 209 -0.06 25.65 5.43
CA ASN A 209 0.14 26.99 5.98
C ASN A 209 -0.05 26.99 7.52
N GLU A 210 0.06 28.18 8.14
CA GLU A 210 -0.12 28.35 9.58
C GLU A 210 -1.54 28.00 10.07
N GLN A 211 -2.52 28.05 9.19
CA GLN A 211 -3.91 27.69 9.46
C GLN A 211 -4.17 26.18 9.33
N GLY A 212 -3.20 25.42 8.80
CA GLY A 212 -3.32 23.96 8.56
C GLY A 212 -3.86 23.59 7.19
N ASP A 213 -4.10 24.58 6.29
CA ASP A 213 -4.56 24.29 4.94
C ASP A 213 -3.40 23.80 4.05
N PRO A 214 -3.62 22.80 3.19
CA PRO A 214 -2.59 22.32 2.28
C PRO A 214 -2.24 23.39 1.23
N VAL A 215 -0.95 23.73 1.15
CA VAL A 215 -0.42 24.76 0.22
C VAL A 215 0.58 24.21 -0.79
N GLY A 216 1.01 22.96 -0.64
CA GLY A 216 1.96 22.36 -1.53
C GLY A 216 2.25 20.91 -1.20
N ILE A 217 3.25 20.35 -1.86
CA ILE A 217 3.75 19.00 -1.64
C ILE A 217 5.19 19.08 -1.18
N LYS A 218 5.55 18.29 -0.17
CA LYS A 218 6.91 18.10 0.28
C LYS A 218 7.79 17.58 -0.86
N SER A 219 9.04 17.95 -0.85
CA SER A 219 10.00 17.39 -1.78
C SER A 219 10.17 15.87 -1.57
N ILE A 220 10.66 15.19 -2.59
CA ILE A 220 10.98 13.75 -2.53
C ILE A 220 11.92 13.46 -1.36
N ASP A 221 12.92 14.31 -1.13
CA ASP A 221 13.92 14.16 -0.06
C ASP A 221 13.33 14.36 1.33
N GLU A 222 12.40 15.30 1.51
CA GLU A 222 11.70 15.50 2.79
C GLU A 222 10.88 14.28 3.16
N ILE A 223 10.07 13.76 2.23
CA ILE A 223 9.28 12.55 2.43
C ILE A 223 10.20 11.37 2.76
N HIS A 224 11.30 11.22 2.02
CA HIS A 224 12.26 10.14 2.24
C HIS A 224 12.89 10.19 3.65
N LYS A 225 13.26 11.38 4.13
CA LYS A 225 13.79 11.57 5.49
C LYS A 225 12.76 11.20 6.55
N GLU A 226 11.50 11.54 6.35
CA GLU A 226 10.43 11.19 7.29
C GLU A 226 10.21 9.66 7.32
N ILE A 227 10.24 8.96 6.18
CA ILE A 227 10.17 7.49 6.12
C ILE A 227 11.32 6.87 6.96
N ILE A 228 12.55 7.31 6.72
CA ILE A 228 13.72 6.82 7.47
C ILE A 228 13.56 7.08 8.98
N GLN A 229 13.10 8.28 9.34
CA GLN A 229 12.89 8.65 10.74
C GLN A 229 11.86 7.73 11.41
N LYS A 230 10.73 7.47 10.75
CA LYS A 230 9.70 6.57 11.27
C LYS A 230 10.21 5.14 11.45
N LEU A 231 10.94 4.61 10.49
CA LEU A 231 11.50 3.27 10.59
C LEU A 231 12.55 3.14 11.72
N LYS A 232 13.34 4.21 11.98
CA LYS A 232 14.26 4.27 13.14
C LYS A 232 13.50 4.32 14.46
N GLU A 233 12.44 5.13 14.56
CA GLU A 233 11.58 5.21 15.76
C GLU A 233 10.97 3.85 16.11
N MET A 234 10.65 3.03 15.09
CA MET A 234 10.18 1.66 15.24
C MET A 234 11.31 0.64 15.51
N SER A 235 12.58 1.06 15.54
CA SER A 235 13.76 0.19 15.67
C SER A 235 13.86 -0.90 14.58
N LEU A 236 13.46 -0.55 13.36
CA LEU A 236 13.50 -1.47 12.22
C LEU A 236 14.78 -1.34 11.38
N ILE A 237 15.43 -0.17 11.44
CA ILE A 237 16.65 0.10 10.68
C ILE A 237 17.67 0.89 11.50
#